data_888b5ed8737c72d4a01738b00cee482a
#
_entry.id   888b5ed8737c72d4a01738b00cee482a
#
_cell.length_a   1.000
_cell.length_b   1.000
_cell.length_c   1.000
_cell.angle_alpha   90.00
_cell.angle_beta   90.00
_cell.angle_gamma   90.00
#
_symmetry.space_group_name_H-M   'P 1'
#
loop_
_entity.id
_entity.type
_entity.pdbx_description
1 polymer ?
#
loop_
_entity_poly.entity_id
_entity_poly.type
_entity_poly.pdbx_seq_one_letter_code
_entity_poly.pdbx_strand_id
1 'polypeptide(L)'
;MGFLYLFKLDSDLKALLYGKMMFIETAVKNIALESILVNANSESIQDMYDKVVSGYNNAPTSATTEQKRKLQQNKLNLQNSIQSSLAYAYKKNNPKITHFYNNIGYSDVPVWALFEIMTMGDLGYLLSCLTYDVRDDISKRLSLNVSCDTDRQLIYKYIYTLKDLRNAIAHNAVVFDTRFRNIDPTSAMKQCLKLEIGLPYVNFKTIGDYIILMCYYMKLLKVSKTEIKAFIREFEKITDNYRQAVNPNVAAIVIHPDLASRMNILKNFL
;
A
#
# COMPACT_ATOMS: atom_id res chain seq x y z
N MET A 1 0.92 35.83 5.63
CA MET A 1 0.03 35.31 4.54
C MET A 1 0.48 33.96 3.98
N GLY A 2 1.77 33.72 3.73
CA GLY A 2 2.23 32.43 3.13
C GLY A 2 1.82 31.15 3.86
N PHE A 3 1.76 31.17 5.19
CA PHE A 3 1.39 30.01 6.00
C PHE A 3 -0.05 29.52 5.78
N LEU A 4 -0.99 30.43 5.58
CA LEU A 4 -2.39 30.09 5.33
C LEU A 4 -2.58 29.34 4.00
N TYR A 5 -1.85 29.76 2.96
CA TYR A 5 -1.89 29.07 1.65
C TYR A 5 -1.27 27.68 1.70
N LEU A 6 -0.21 27.50 2.49
CA LEU A 6 0.41 26.20 2.70
C LEU A 6 -0.52 25.23 3.47
N PHE A 7 -1.18 25.73 4.50
CA PHE A 7 -2.20 24.97 5.23
C PHE A 7 -3.36 24.56 4.31
N LYS A 8 -3.83 25.49 3.45
CA LYS A 8 -4.88 25.19 2.47
C LYS A 8 -4.44 24.14 1.47
N LEU A 9 -3.23 24.25 0.90
CA LEU A 9 -2.65 23.25 0.02
C LEU A 9 -2.66 21.86 0.66
N ASP A 10 -2.16 21.75 1.89
CA ASP A 10 -2.08 20.50 2.62
C ASP A 10 -3.47 19.87 2.90
N SER A 11 -4.43 20.71 3.28
CA SER A 11 -5.81 20.31 3.51
C SER A 11 -6.50 19.83 2.22
N ASP A 12 -6.35 20.57 1.12
CA ASP A 12 -6.94 20.22 -0.18
C ASP A 12 -6.31 18.92 -0.73
N LEU A 13 -5.00 18.71 -0.54
CA LEU A 13 -4.32 17.45 -0.89
C LEU A 13 -4.87 16.28 -0.09
N LYS A 14 -5.02 16.41 1.23
CA LYS A 14 -5.59 15.33 2.06
C LYS A 14 -7.02 14.99 1.64
N ALA A 15 -7.85 15.97 1.37
CA ALA A 15 -9.21 15.76 0.90
C ALA A 15 -9.24 15.01 -0.44
N LEU A 16 -8.38 15.37 -1.38
CA LEU A 16 -8.25 14.70 -2.67
C LEU A 16 -7.79 13.24 -2.52
N LEU A 17 -6.79 13.00 -1.67
CA LEU A 17 -6.11 11.71 -1.56
C LEU A 17 -6.91 10.67 -0.78
N TYR A 18 -7.68 11.09 0.24
CA TYR A 18 -8.30 10.20 1.21
C TYR A 18 -9.18 9.12 0.56
N GLY A 19 -10.15 9.49 -0.26
CA GLY A 19 -11.07 8.54 -0.86
C GLY A 19 -10.37 7.54 -1.79
N LYS A 20 -9.39 7.98 -2.57
CA LYS A 20 -8.64 7.10 -3.48
C LYS A 20 -7.69 6.18 -2.73
N MET A 21 -7.11 6.65 -1.62
CA MET A 21 -6.28 5.81 -0.74
C MET A 21 -7.10 4.69 -0.09
N MET A 22 -8.30 5.01 0.44
CA MET A 22 -9.20 4.01 1.02
C MET A 22 -9.65 2.98 -0.03
N PHE A 23 -9.94 3.41 -1.24
CA PHE A 23 -10.27 2.52 -2.35
C PHE A 23 -9.11 1.56 -2.65
N ILE A 24 -7.88 2.06 -2.81
CA ILE A 24 -6.69 1.22 -3.07
C ILE A 24 -6.46 0.23 -1.93
N GLU A 25 -6.51 0.69 -0.68
CA GLU A 25 -6.35 -0.17 0.50
C GLU A 25 -7.35 -1.33 0.49
N THR A 26 -8.64 -1.03 0.29
CA THR A 26 -9.71 -2.03 0.28
C THR A 26 -9.56 -3.00 -0.89
N ALA A 27 -9.28 -2.51 -2.09
CA ALA A 27 -9.15 -3.34 -3.27
C ALA A 27 -7.95 -4.31 -3.17
N VAL A 28 -6.80 -3.82 -2.68
CA VAL A 28 -5.63 -4.69 -2.48
C VAL A 28 -5.87 -5.71 -1.38
N LYS A 29 -6.54 -5.34 -0.27
CA LYS A 29 -6.95 -6.29 0.77
C LYS A 29 -7.82 -7.41 0.19
N ASN A 30 -8.82 -7.08 -0.61
CA ASN A 30 -9.72 -8.08 -1.18
C ASN A 30 -8.99 -9.02 -2.16
N ILE A 31 -8.11 -8.51 -3.01
CA ILE A 31 -7.30 -9.34 -3.91
C ILE A 31 -6.35 -10.26 -3.13
N ALA A 32 -5.72 -9.74 -2.09
CA ALA A 32 -4.84 -10.54 -1.23
C ALA A 32 -5.61 -11.62 -0.47
N LEU A 33 -6.76 -11.27 0.09
CA LEU A 33 -7.66 -12.21 0.78
C LEU A 33 -8.09 -13.34 -0.14
N GLU A 34 -8.59 -13.02 -1.33
CA GLU A 34 -9.01 -14.01 -2.32
C GLU A 34 -7.86 -14.97 -2.69
N SER A 35 -6.68 -14.42 -2.96
CA SER A 35 -5.50 -15.23 -3.27
C SER A 35 -5.12 -16.15 -2.09
N ILE A 36 -5.14 -15.65 -0.86
CA ILE A 36 -4.84 -16.42 0.34
C ILE A 36 -5.85 -17.57 0.53
N LEU A 37 -7.15 -17.28 0.43
CA LEU A 37 -8.20 -18.27 0.60
C LEU A 37 -8.12 -19.38 -0.46
N VAL A 38 -7.87 -19.05 -1.70
CA VAL A 38 -7.72 -20.00 -2.81
C VAL A 38 -6.49 -20.89 -2.59
N ASN A 39 -5.34 -20.30 -2.29
CA ASN A 39 -4.09 -21.05 -2.10
C ASN A 39 -4.06 -21.87 -0.80
N ALA A 40 -4.71 -21.40 0.26
CA ALA A 40 -4.88 -22.16 1.50
C ALA A 40 -5.94 -23.26 1.36
N ASN A 41 -6.90 -23.11 0.44
CA ASN A 41 -8.11 -23.91 0.34
C ASN A 41 -8.82 -24.04 1.71
N SER A 42 -8.93 -22.92 2.43
CA SER A 42 -9.46 -22.85 3.79
C SER A 42 -9.67 -21.43 4.23
N GLU A 43 -10.61 -21.20 5.14
CA GLU A 43 -10.82 -19.92 5.83
C GLU A 43 -10.09 -19.84 7.19
N SER A 44 -9.43 -20.91 7.62
CA SER A 44 -8.73 -20.98 8.90
C SER A 44 -7.44 -20.14 8.90
N ILE A 45 -7.24 -19.36 9.95
CA ILE A 45 -5.98 -18.65 10.19
C ILE A 45 -4.81 -19.63 10.36
N GLN A 46 -5.04 -20.81 10.98
CA GLN A 46 -4.01 -21.81 11.11
C GLN A 46 -3.57 -22.38 9.76
N ASP A 47 -4.54 -22.70 8.89
CA ASP A 47 -4.25 -23.16 7.51
C ASP A 47 -3.53 -22.09 6.69
N MET A 48 -3.89 -20.81 6.87
CA MET A 48 -3.14 -19.70 6.28
C MET A 48 -1.67 -19.73 6.70
N TYR A 49 -1.39 -19.88 8.00
CA TYR A 49 -0.01 -19.98 8.46
C TYR A 49 0.73 -21.18 7.89
N ASP A 50 0.09 -22.32 7.77
CA ASP A 50 0.77 -23.57 7.42
C ASP A 50 0.96 -23.73 5.91
N LYS A 51 0.04 -23.22 5.11
CA LYS A 51 0.05 -23.43 3.65
C LYS A 51 0.60 -22.26 2.86
N VAL A 52 0.30 -21.01 3.27
CA VAL A 52 0.60 -19.82 2.45
C VAL A 52 1.63 -18.86 3.05
N VAL A 53 1.95 -19.00 4.34
CA VAL A 53 3.02 -18.19 4.97
C VAL A 53 4.33 -18.94 4.94
N SER A 54 5.40 -18.27 4.49
CA SER A 54 6.75 -18.84 4.43
C SER A 54 7.29 -19.13 5.84
N GLY A 55 7.85 -20.32 6.03
CA GLY A 55 8.47 -20.76 7.27
C GLY A 55 9.69 -21.63 6.99
N TYR A 56 10.20 -22.32 8.01
CA TYR A 56 11.39 -23.16 7.89
C TYR A 56 11.18 -24.33 6.92
N ASN A 57 10.02 -25.02 7.04
CA ASN A 57 9.74 -26.28 6.32
C ASN A 57 9.30 -26.08 4.87
N ASN A 58 8.70 -24.92 4.54
CA ASN A 58 8.23 -24.59 3.20
C ASN A 58 9.09 -23.50 2.53
N ALA A 59 10.31 -23.29 3.04
CA ALA A 59 11.27 -22.39 2.43
C ALA A 59 11.74 -22.92 1.07
N PRO A 60 12.16 -22.08 0.13
CA PRO A 60 12.76 -22.49 -1.13
C PRO A 60 13.92 -23.48 -0.90
N THR A 61 14.06 -24.49 -1.77
CA THR A 61 15.11 -25.51 -1.66
C THR A 61 16.52 -24.91 -1.70
N SER A 62 16.69 -23.80 -2.41
CA SER A 62 17.95 -23.04 -2.50
C SER A 62 18.26 -22.19 -1.25
N ALA A 63 17.32 -22.08 -0.30
CA ALA A 63 17.51 -21.25 0.89
C ALA A 63 18.52 -21.87 1.87
N THR A 64 19.46 -21.06 2.35
CA THR A 64 20.40 -21.44 3.41
C THR A 64 19.67 -21.67 4.74
N THR A 65 20.32 -22.38 5.67
CA THR A 65 19.76 -22.60 7.02
C THR A 65 19.43 -21.28 7.73
N GLU A 66 20.27 -20.26 7.56
CA GLU A 66 20.05 -18.94 8.13
C GLU A 66 18.81 -18.26 7.52
N GLN A 67 18.66 -18.32 6.20
CA GLN A 67 17.46 -17.81 5.52
C GLN A 67 16.19 -18.53 5.98
N LYS A 68 16.24 -19.86 6.13
CA LYS A 68 15.11 -20.66 6.68
C LYS A 68 14.74 -20.24 8.10
N ARG A 69 15.73 -20.02 8.96
CA ARG A 69 15.52 -19.50 10.33
C ARG A 69 14.89 -18.13 10.33
N LYS A 70 15.32 -17.23 9.45
CA LYS A 70 14.72 -15.89 9.30
C LYS A 70 13.27 -15.94 8.83
N LEU A 71 12.94 -16.80 7.86
CA LEU A 71 11.55 -17.02 7.44
C LEU A 71 10.69 -17.52 8.60
N GLN A 72 11.19 -18.48 9.38
CA GLN A 72 10.47 -18.95 10.57
C GLN A 72 10.29 -17.85 11.62
N GLN A 73 11.31 -17.04 11.86
CA GLN A 73 11.20 -15.91 12.77
C GLN A 73 10.14 -14.90 12.30
N ASN A 74 10.10 -14.60 11.00
CA ASN A 74 9.08 -13.71 10.42
C ASN A 74 7.67 -14.31 10.60
N LYS A 75 7.50 -15.61 10.37
CA LYS A 75 6.22 -16.33 10.61
C LYS A 75 5.77 -16.19 12.06
N LEU A 76 6.66 -16.43 13.03
CA LEU A 76 6.35 -16.29 14.45
C LEU A 76 5.99 -14.85 14.83
N ASN A 77 6.72 -13.86 14.30
CA ASN A 77 6.40 -12.45 14.52
C ASN A 77 5.04 -12.06 13.93
N LEU A 78 4.70 -12.59 12.75
CA LEU A 78 3.39 -12.40 12.13
C LEU A 78 2.27 -13.00 12.99
N GLN A 79 2.45 -14.21 13.50
CA GLN A 79 1.51 -14.87 14.40
C GLN A 79 1.27 -14.03 15.67
N ASN A 80 2.34 -13.54 16.29
CA ASN A 80 2.25 -12.65 17.45
C ASN A 80 1.52 -11.34 17.15
N SER A 81 1.79 -10.70 15.99
CA SER A 81 1.10 -9.49 15.56
C SER A 81 -0.39 -9.71 15.37
N ILE A 82 -0.76 -10.77 14.68
CA ILE A 82 -2.17 -11.13 14.44
C ILE A 82 -2.89 -11.43 15.76
N GLN A 83 -2.30 -12.24 16.64
CA GLN A 83 -2.90 -12.54 17.95
C GLN A 83 -3.08 -11.27 18.81
N SER A 84 -2.11 -10.37 18.76
CA SER A 84 -2.21 -9.07 19.46
C SER A 84 -3.35 -8.21 18.90
N SER A 85 -3.53 -8.19 17.58
CA SER A 85 -4.62 -7.46 16.93
C SER A 85 -5.99 -8.05 17.27
N LEU A 86 -6.13 -9.37 17.26
CA LEU A 86 -7.36 -10.07 17.68
C LEU A 86 -7.69 -9.82 19.15
N ALA A 87 -6.70 -9.94 20.04
CA ALA A 87 -6.86 -9.68 21.46
C ALA A 87 -7.27 -8.22 21.74
N TYR A 88 -6.67 -7.26 21.03
CA TYR A 88 -7.05 -5.85 21.12
C TYR A 88 -8.47 -5.60 20.62
N ALA A 89 -8.85 -6.17 19.47
CA ALA A 89 -10.20 -6.06 18.94
C ALA A 89 -11.23 -6.67 19.89
N TYR A 90 -10.94 -7.82 20.46
CA TYR A 90 -11.80 -8.46 21.48
C TYR A 90 -11.94 -7.59 22.74
N LYS A 91 -10.83 -7.07 23.27
CA LYS A 91 -10.83 -6.15 24.43
C LYS A 91 -11.67 -4.88 24.19
N LYS A 92 -11.73 -4.41 22.93
CA LYS A 92 -12.53 -3.25 22.52
C LYS A 92 -13.99 -3.59 22.19
N ASN A 93 -14.43 -4.82 22.43
CA ASN A 93 -15.75 -5.33 22.09
C ASN A 93 -16.09 -5.11 20.59
N ASN A 94 -15.09 -5.25 19.71
CA ASN A 94 -15.33 -5.12 18.27
C ASN A 94 -16.25 -6.27 17.81
N PRO A 95 -17.49 -5.99 17.33
CA PRO A 95 -18.47 -7.03 17.00
C PRO A 95 -17.99 -7.97 15.89
N LYS A 96 -17.09 -7.50 15.00
CA LYS A 96 -16.49 -8.30 13.93
C LYS A 96 -15.62 -9.46 14.43
N ILE A 97 -15.16 -9.39 15.68
CA ILE A 97 -14.28 -10.41 16.29
C ILE A 97 -14.96 -11.08 17.49
N THR A 98 -15.64 -10.33 18.35
CA THR A 98 -16.30 -10.89 19.54
C THR A 98 -17.36 -11.91 19.17
N HIS A 99 -18.02 -11.74 18.00
CA HIS A 99 -19.01 -12.69 17.50
C HIS A 99 -18.46 -14.12 17.42
N PHE A 100 -17.22 -14.30 16.93
CA PHE A 100 -16.61 -15.63 16.77
C PHE A 100 -16.20 -16.28 18.09
N TYR A 101 -15.77 -15.49 19.08
CA TYR A 101 -15.37 -16.01 20.38
C TYR A 101 -16.55 -16.26 21.33
N ASN A 102 -17.64 -15.49 21.20
CA ASN A 102 -18.75 -15.52 22.14
C ASN A 102 -19.88 -16.45 21.71
N ASN A 103 -19.91 -16.92 20.46
CA ASN A 103 -20.96 -17.81 19.97
C ASN A 103 -20.48 -19.27 19.94
N ILE A 104 -21.28 -20.16 20.52
CA ILE A 104 -21.05 -21.60 20.50
C ILE A 104 -21.18 -22.10 19.04
N GLY A 105 -20.16 -22.77 18.55
CA GLY A 105 -20.13 -23.34 17.19
C GLY A 105 -19.05 -22.76 16.28
N TYR A 106 -18.41 -21.66 16.66
CA TYR A 106 -17.18 -21.18 16.01
C TYR A 106 -15.96 -21.67 16.80
N SER A 107 -15.04 -22.32 16.13
CA SER A 107 -13.78 -22.80 16.73
C SER A 107 -12.65 -21.76 16.64
N ASP A 108 -12.75 -20.80 15.72
CA ASP A 108 -11.71 -19.80 15.46
C ASP A 108 -12.25 -18.61 14.64
N VAL A 109 -11.49 -17.52 14.61
CA VAL A 109 -11.77 -16.37 13.76
C VAL A 109 -11.32 -16.67 12.33
N PRO A 110 -12.19 -16.56 11.32
CA PRO A 110 -11.79 -16.81 9.94
C PRO A 110 -10.88 -15.71 9.38
N VAL A 111 -10.07 -16.04 8.39
CA VAL A 111 -9.11 -15.11 7.75
C VAL A 111 -9.80 -13.84 7.24
N TRP A 112 -10.99 -13.94 6.66
CA TRP A 112 -11.69 -12.76 6.14
C TRP A 112 -12.10 -11.78 7.26
N ALA A 113 -12.47 -12.25 8.45
CA ALA A 113 -12.76 -11.37 9.59
C ALA A 113 -11.50 -10.69 10.12
N LEU A 114 -10.34 -11.38 10.10
CA LEU A 114 -9.04 -10.77 10.38
C LEU A 114 -8.76 -9.59 9.43
N PHE A 115 -9.02 -9.74 8.11
CA PHE A 115 -8.78 -8.70 7.12
C PHE A 115 -9.63 -7.43 7.36
N GLU A 116 -10.79 -7.55 8.00
CA GLU A 116 -11.62 -6.38 8.36
C GLU A 116 -11.00 -5.49 9.43
N ILE A 117 -10.21 -6.05 10.34
CA ILE A 117 -9.54 -5.30 11.42
C ILE A 117 -8.07 -4.97 11.11
N MET A 118 -7.49 -5.61 10.09
CA MET A 118 -6.09 -5.47 9.72
C MET A 118 -5.77 -4.06 9.23
N THR A 119 -4.73 -3.45 9.78
CA THR A 119 -4.20 -2.18 9.28
C THR A 119 -3.43 -2.38 7.96
N MET A 120 -3.19 -1.29 7.24
CA MET A 120 -2.36 -1.34 6.02
C MET A 120 -0.91 -1.76 6.31
N GLY A 121 -0.42 -1.50 7.53
CA GLY A 121 0.89 -1.96 8.00
C GLY A 121 0.93 -3.47 8.21
N ASP A 122 -0.10 -4.03 8.85
CA ASP A 122 -0.24 -5.47 9.05
C ASP A 122 -0.39 -6.21 7.71
N LEU A 123 -1.16 -5.63 6.77
CA LEU A 123 -1.28 -6.16 5.42
C LEU A 123 0.09 -6.22 4.73
N GLY A 124 0.86 -5.14 4.76
CA GLY A 124 2.20 -5.11 4.17
C GLY A 124 3.11 -6.18 4.78
N TYR A 125 3.03 -6.39 6.11
CA TYR A 125 3.80 -7.41 6.80
C TYR A 125 3.35 -8.83 6.42
N LEU A 126 2.06 -9.10 6.40
CA LEU A 126 1.50 -10.37 5.92
C LEU A 126 1.99 -10.66 4.49
N LEU A 127 1.82 -9.72 3.56
CA LEU A 127 2.26 -9.88 2.17
C LEU A 127 3.76 -10.20 2.06
N SER A 128 4.60 -9.62 2.92
CA SER A 128 6.04 -9.90 2.95
C SER A 128 6.37 -11.31 3.45
N CYS A 129 5.48 -11.91 4.24
CA CYS A 129 5.64 -13.25 4.80
C CYS A 129 5.04 -14.36 3.93
N LEU A 130 4.26 -14.04 2.90
CA LEU A 130 3.64 -15.04 2.01
C LEU A 130 4.70 -15.83 1.23
N THR A 131 4.34 -17.04 0.82
CA THR A 131 5.15 -17.85 -0.11
C THR A 131 5.26 -17.16 -1.47
N TYR A 132 6.27 -17.55 -2.26
CA TYR A 132 6.46 -17.01 -3.61
C TYR A 132 5.21 -17.21 -4.48
N ASP A 133 4.62 -18.39 -4.45
CA ASP A 133 3.47 -18.74 -5.30
C ASP A 133 2.25 -17.85 -5.01
N VAL A 134 1.96 -17.59 -3.74
CA VAL A 134 0.86 -16.70 -3.35
C VAL A 134 1.14 -15.25 -3.75
N ARG A 135 2.38 -14.77 -3.57
CA ARG A 135 2.77 -13.44 -4.06
C ARG A 135 2.70 -13.33 -5.58
N ASP A 136 3.05 -14.38 -6.30
CA ASP A 136 2.94 -14.45 -7.75
C ASP A 136 1.48 -14.41 -8.22
N ASP A 137 0.58 -15.14 -7.54
CA ASP A 137 -0.87 -15.08 -7.81
C ASP A 137 -1.43 -13.67 -7.57
N ILE A 138 -1.11 -13.03 -6.44
CA ILE A 138 -1.51 -11.64 -6.17
C ILE A 138 -0.97 -10.69 -7.24
N SER A 139 0.31 -10.83 -7.61
CA SER A 139 0.94 -9.99 -8.64
C SER A 139 0.26 -10.14 -10.01
N LYS A 140 -0.12 -11.35 -10.38
CA LYS A 140 -0.88 -11.65 -11.61
C LYS A 140 -2.29 -11.05 -11.59
N ARG A 141 -3.02 -11.20 -10.48
CA ARG A 141 -4.35 -10.62 -10.29
C ARG A 141 -4.33 -9.08 -10.39
N LEU A 142 -3.28 -8.47 -9.86
CA LEU A 142 -3.03 -7.03 -9.99
C LEU A 142 -2.46 -6.63 -11.35
N SER A 143 -2.08 -7.58 -12.22
CA SER A 143 -1.38 -7.30 -13.48
C SER A 143 -0.07 -6.50 -13.28
N LEU A 144 0.64 -6.78 -12.18
CA LEU A 144 1.97 -6.21 -11.95
C LEU A 144 2.97 -6.75 -12.98
N ASN A 145 3.91 -5.89 -13.39
CA ASN A 145 4.92 -6.28 -14.38
C ASN A 145 5.92 -7.28 -13.79
N VAL A 146 5.80 -8.52 -14.23
CA VAL A 146 6.63 -9.63 -13.75
C VAL A 146 8.11 -9.49 -14.14
N SER A 147 8.44 -8.77 -15.19
CA SER A 147 9.84 -8.54 -15.60
C SER A 147 10.57 -7.59 -14.66
N CYS A 148 9.84 -6.64 -14.05
CA CYS A 148 10.36 -5.74 -13.02
C CYS A 148 10.36 -6.37 -11.62
N ASP A 149 9.54 -7.40 -11.37
CA ASP A 149 9.28 -8.00 -10.06
C ASP A 149 9.56 -9.50 -10.07
N THR A 150 10.79 -9.89 -10.36
CA THR A 150 11.19 -11.30 -10.47
C THR A 150 11.06 -12.06 -9.14
N ASP A 151 11.19 -11.39 -8.01
CA ASP A 151 11.08 -11.95 -6.65
C ASP A 151 9.68 -11.78 -6.02
N ARG A 152 8.75 -11.17 -6.74
CA ARG A 152 7.36 -10.90 -6.29
C ARG A 152 7.29 -10.09 -4.99
N GLN A 153 8.22 -9.17 -4.81
CA GLN A 153 8.30 -8.35 -3.61
C GLN A 153 7.71 -6.94 -3.77
N LEU A 154 7.44 -6.49 -4.99
CA LEU A 154 6.95 -5.13 -5.23
C LEU A 154 5.62 -4.85 -4.55
N ILE A 155 4.73 -5.86 -4.48
CA ILE A 155 3.41 -5.69 -3.86
C ILE A 155 3.51 -5.13 -2.44
N TYR A 156 4.30 -5.76 -1.56
CA TYR A 156 4.40 -5.27 -0.19
C TYR A 156 5.24 -3.99 -0.06
N LYS A 157 6.25 -3.80 -0.93
CA LYS A 157 7.06 -2.57 -0.95
C LYS A 157 6.23 -1.34 -1.32
N TYR A 158 5.34 -1.46 -2.33
CA TYR A 158 4.39 -0.42 -2.68
C TYR A 158 3.39 -0.16 -1.56
N ILE A 159 2.86 -1.21 -0.92
CA ILE A 159 1.93 -1.08 0.21
C ILE A 159 2.58 -0.37 1.39
N TYR A 160 3.82 -0.68 1.74
CA TYR A 160 4.52 0.06 2.80
C TYR A 160 4.73 1.54 2.46
N THR A 161 5.01 1.85 1.20
CA THR A 161 5.14 3.24 0.75
C THR A 161 3.81 4.00 0.86
N LEU A 162 2.72 3.39 0.40
CA LEU A 162 1.37 3.97 0.50
C LEU A 162 0.86 4.05 1.95
N LYS A 163 1.25 3.11 2.81
CA LYS A 163 0.92 3.11 4.25
C LYS A 163 1.38 4.40 4.93
N ASP A 164 2.58 4.86 4.63
CA ASP A 164 3.10 6.08 5.26
C ASP A 164 2.25 7.31 4.88
N LEU A 165 1.86 7.45 3.61
CA LEU A 165 0.94 8.49 3.15
C LEU A 165 -0.46 8.33 3.78
N ARG A 166 -1.01 7.11 3.78
CA ARG A 166 -2.32 6.80 4.39
C ARG A 166 -2.36 7.20 5.86
N ASN A 167 -1.30 6.87 6.61
CA ASN A 167 -1.21 7.22 8.02
C ASN A 167 -1.09 8.74 8.22
N ALA A 168 -0.31 9.42 7.38
CA ALA A 168 -0.23 10.89 7.42
C ALA A 168 -1.60 11.54 7.22
N ILE A 169 -2.38 11.07 6.25
CA ILE A 169 -3.73 11.57 6.00
C ILE A 169 -4.65 11.29 7.20
N ALA A 170 -4.65 10.04 7.70
CA ALA A 170 -5.55 9.61 8.80
C ALA A 170 -5.26 10.33 10.13
N HIS A 171 -4.00 10.65 10.40
CA HIS A 171 -3.57 11.35 11.61
C HIS A 171 -3.40 12.86 11.43
N ASN A 172 -3.88 13.41 10.33
CA ASN A 172 -3.77 14.83 9.98
C ASN A 172 -2.34 15.39 10.02
N ALA A 173 -1.34 14.54 9.70
CA ALA A 173 0.04 14.99 9.52
C ALA A 173 0.22 15.71 8.18
N VAL A 174 1.30 16.46 8.04
CA VAL A 174 1.63 17.19 6.80
C VAL A 174 1.93 16.22 5.67
N VAL A 175 1.33 16.43 4.48
CA VAL A 175 1.50 15.53 3.31
C VAL A 175 2.21 16.18 2.12
N PHE A 176 2.24 17.51 2.01
CA PHE A 176 2.79 18.21 0.85
C PHE A 176 4.31 18.01 0.66
N ASP A 177 5.07 17.80 1.73
CA ASP A 177 6.55 17.74 1.73
C ASP A 177 7.16 16.34 2.00
N THR A 178 6.32 15.31 2.10
CA THR A 178 6.73 13.90 2.28
C THR A 178 7.52 13.57 3.57
N ARG A 179 7.57 14.48 4.56
CA ARG A 179 8.21 14.21 5.88
C ARG A 179 7.56 13.04 6.64
N PHE A 180 6.36 12.64 6.26
CA PHE A 180 5.68 11.47 6.80
C PHE A 180 6.38 10.14 6.44
N ARG A 181 7.28 10.13 5.48
CA ARG A 181 7.98 8.94 5.03
C ARG A 181 8.97 8.44 6.10
N ASN A 182 8.75 7.21 6.55
CA ASN A 182 9.60 6.58 7.56
C ASN A 182 10.77 5.80 6.95
N ILE A 183 10.57 5.20 5.77
CA ILE A 183 11.55 4.36 5.09
C ILE A 183 11.67 4.81 3.64
N ASP A 184 12.89 4.90 3.12
CA ASP A 184 13.13 5.16 1.71
C ASP A 184 12.64 3.98 0.86
N PRO A 185 11.80 4.23 -0.16
CA PRO A 185 11.41 3.21 -1.12
C PRO A 185 12.63 2.60 -1.82
N THR A 186 12.59 1.29 -2.04
CA THR A 186 13.73 0.55 -2.60
C THR A 186 14.08 1.00 -4.02
N SER A 187 15.34 0.88 -4.41
CA SER A 187 15.79 1.22 -5.76
C SER A 187 15.06 0.40 -6.82
N ALA A 188 14.82 -0.89 -6.58
CA ALA A 188 14.06 -1.76 -7.48
C ALA A 188 12.64 -1.24 -7.73
N MET A 189 11.93 -0.81 -6.67
CA MET A 189 10.60 -0.23 -6.78
C MET A 189 10.59 1.07 -7.59
N LYS A 190 11.52 1.97 -7.30
CA LYS A 190 11.68 3.24 -8.03
C LYS A 190 11.96 3.00 -9.51
N GLN A 191 12.86 2.07 -9.80
CA GLN A 191 13.26 1.72 -11.16
C GLN A 191 12.11 1.07 -11.94
N CYS A 192 11.35 0.17 -11.33
CA CYS A 192 10.20 -0.46 -11.96
C CYS A 192 9.14 0.58 -12.34
N LEU A 193 8.75 1.43 -11.40
CA LEU A 193 7.76 2.47 -11.63
C LEU A 193 8.21 3.48 -12.71
N LYS A 194 9.51 3.83 -12.69
CA LYS A 194 10.13 4.68 -13.71
C LYS A 194 10.01 4.07 -15.10
N LEU A 195 10.40 2.80 -15.25
CA LEU A 195 10.41 2.11 -16.55
C LEU A 195 9.00 1.89 -17.09
N GLU A 196 8.08 1.46 -16.24
CA GLU A 196 6.70 1.18 -16.63
C GLU A 196 5.97 2.41 -17.16
N ILE A 197 6.15 3.56 -16.51
CA ILE A 197 5.44 4.80 -16.84
C ILE A 197 6.21 5.61 -17.90
N GLY A 198 7.52 5.36 -18.05
CA GLY A 198 8.39 6.15 -18.93
C GLY A 198 8.84 7.48 -18.29
N LEU A 199 8.95 7.52 -16.95
CA LEU A 199 9.34 8.72 -16.22
C LEU A 199 10.87 8.94 -16.29
N PRO A 200 11.36 10.20 -16.25
CA PRO A 200 12.80 10.49 -16.17
C PRO A 200 13.42 9.98 -14.85
N TYR A 201 12.68 10.09 -13.77
CA TYR A 201 13.06 9.58 -12.44
C TYR A 201 11.85 9.36 -11.53
N VAL A 202 12.06 8.57 -10.46
CA VAL A 202 11.15 8.39 -9.32
C VAL A 202 12.00 8.35 -8.06
N ASN A 203 11.73 9.20 -7.06
CA ASN A 203 12.55 9.27 -5.85
C ASN A 203 11.74 9.38 -4.54
N PHE A 204 10.45 9.62 -4.62
CA PHE A 204 9.52 9.81 -3.48
C PHE A 204 9.88 10.99 -2.56
N LYS A 205 10.59 11.99 -3.10
CA LYS A 205 10.91 13.23 -2.36
C LYS A 205 9.81 14.29 -2.48
N THR A 206 8.81 14.06 -3.33
CA THR A 206 7.68 14.97 -3.53
C THR A 206 6.37 14.22 -3.50
N ILE A 207 5.28 14.89 -3.15
CA ILE A 207 3.94 14.31 -3.19
C ILE A 207 3.55 13.83 -4.60
N GLY A 208 4.14 14.40 -5.64
CA GLY A 208 3.93 13.98 -7.03
C GLY A 208 4.26 12.51 -7.28
N ASP A 209 5.29 11.95 -6.63
CA ASP A 209 5.63 10.53 -6.77
C ASP A 209 4.58 9.60 -6.14
N TYR A 210 3.92 10.04 -5.06
CA TYR A 210 2.81 9.32 -4.44
C TYR A 210 1.55 9.38 -5.31
N ILE A 211 1.27 10.52 -5.96
CA ILE A 211 0.20 10.64 -6.96
C ILE A 211 0.44 9.66 -8.12
N ILE A 212 1.66 9.60 -8.61
CA ILE A 212 2.06 8.66 -9.67
C ILE A 212 1.82 7.21 -9.24
N LEU A 213 2.25 6.83 -8.03
CA LEU A 213 2.04 5.48 -7.50
C LEU A 213 0.55 5.17 -7.33
N MET A 214 -0.25 6.12 -6.82
CA MET A 214 -1.70 5.93 -6.69
C MET A 214 -2.37 5.75 -8.05
N CYS A 215 -2.05 6.58 -9.04
CA CYS A 215 -2.57 6.44 -10.41
C CYS A 215 -2.17 5.11 -11.05
N TYR A 216 -0.93 4.66 -10.82
CA TYR A 216 -0.47 3.35 -11.24
C TYR A 216 -1.34 2.23 -10.65
N TYR A 217 -1.57 2.24 -9.32
CA TYR A 217 -2.47 1.28 -8.68
C TYR A 217 -3.91 1.37 -9.19
N MET A 218 -4.45 2.57 -9.34
CA MET A 218 -5.81 2.74 -9.89
C MET A 218 -5.93 2.10 -11.28
N LYS A 219 -4.90 2.23 -12.14
CA LYS A 219 -4.86 1.55 -13.44
C LYS A 219 -4.80 0.03 -13.30
N LEU A 220 -3.96 -0.51 -12.42
CA LEU A 220 -3.90 -1.96 -12.15
C LEU A 220 -5.25 -2.50 -11.63
N LEU A 221 -5.93 -1.72 -10.81
CA LEU A 221 -7.27 -2.03 -10.26
C LEU A 221 -8.41 -1.74 -11.24
N LYS A 222 -8.10 -1.49 -12.53
CA LYS A 222 -9.08 -1.30 -13.61
C LYS A 222 -10.00 -0.09 -13.42
N VAL A 223 -9.57 0.92 -12.66
CA VAL A 223 -10.27 2.21 -12.62
C VAL A 223 -10.23 2.85 -14.01
N SER A 224 -11.32 3.48 -14.41
CA SER A 224 -11.41 4.04 -15.77
C SER A 224 -10.37 5.14 -16.00
N LYS A 225 -9.82 5.18 -17.21
CA LYS A 225 -8.88 6.24 -17.64
C LYS A 225 -9.43 7.65 -17.40
N THR A 226 -10.73 7.83 -17.62
CA THR A 226 -11.40 9.12 -17.40
C THR A 226 -11.35 9.53 -15.94
N GLU A 227 -11.60 8.61 -15.01
CA GLU A 227 -11.57 8.86 -13.57
C GLU A 227 -10.14 9.13 -13.07
N ILE A 228 -9.16 8.36 -13.53
CA ILE A 228 -7.75 8.61 -13.16
C ILE A 228 -7.30 9.98 -13.69
N LYS A 229 -7.63 10.33 -14.93
CA LYS A 229 -7.34 11.66 -15.48
C LYS A 229 -8.05 12.79 -14.74
N ALA A 230 -9.27 12.57 -14.25
CA ALA A 230 -9.98 13.54 -13.42
C ALA A 230 -9.24 13.77 -12.08
N PHE A 231 -8.78 12.70 -11.42
CA PHE A 231 -7.97 12.79 -10.21
C PHE A 231 -6.66 13.58 -10.44
N ILE A 232 -5.96 13.34 -11.55
CA ILE A 232 -4.75 14.11 -11.91
C ILE A 232 -5.09 15.59 -12.12
N ARG A 233 -6.17 15.92 -12.83
CA ARG A 233 -6.58 17.32 -13.05
C ARG A 233 -6.90 18.05 -11.76
N GLU A 234 -7.58 17.42 -10.82
CA GLU A 234 -7.85 18.03 -9.50
C GLU A 234 -6.55 18.26 -8.71
N PHE A 235 -5.60 17.33 -8.78
CA PHE A 235 -4.28 17.51 -8.19
C PHE A 235 -3.54 18.71 -8.83
N GLU A 236 -3.52 18.80 -10.15
CA GLU A 236 -2.93 19.95 -10.87
C GLU A 236 -3.59 21.27 -10.48
N LYS A 237 -4.92 21.31 -10.42
CA LYS A 237 -5.68 22.49 -9.99
C LYS A 237 -5.32 22.95 -8.56
N ILE A 238 -5.20 22.02 -7.62
CA ILE A 238 -4.79 22.32 -6.25
C ILE A 238 -3.38 22.93 -6.22
N THR A 239 -2.44 22.34 -6.95
CA THR A 239 -1.05 22.83 -7.02
C THR A 239 -0.94 24.16 -7.75
N ASP A 240 -1.71 24.38 -8.80
CA ASP A 240 -1.72 25.65 -9.55
C ASP A 240 -2.37 26.77 -8.74
N ASN A 241 -3.43 26.51 -8.01
CA ASN A 241 -4.02 27.48 -7.08
C ASN A 241 -2.99 27.96 -6.03
N TYR A 242 -2.18 27.03 -5.51
CA TYR A 242 -1.10 27.37 -4.60
C TYR A 242 -0.02 28.23 -5.28
N ARG A 243 0.44 27.85 -6.49
CA ARG A 243 1.44 28.61 -7.27
C ARG A 243 1.00 30.04 -7.54
N GLN A 244 -0.28 30.25 -7.83
CA GLN A 244 -0.84 31.57 -8.09
C GLN A 244 -0.98 32.44 -6.81
N ALA A 245 -1.10 31.80 -5.64
CA ALA A 245 -1.35 32.48 -4.38
C ALA A 245 -0.06 32.90 -3.64
N VAL A 246 1.12 32.36 -4.01
CA VAL A 246 2.38 32.62 -3.31
C VAL A 246 3.47 33.12 -4.26
N ASN A 247 4.56 33.66 -3.67
CA ASN A 247 5.73 34.06 -4.46
C ASN A 247 6.30 32.87 -5.26
N PRO A 248 6.69 33.02 -6.55
CA PRO A 248 7.20 31.95 -7.39
C PRO A 248 8.37 31.15 -6.77
N ASN A 249 9.28 31.82 -6.05
CA ASN A 249 10.39 31.13 -5.37
C ASN A 249 9.90 30.21 -4.24
N VAL A 250 8.87 30.64 -3.51
CA VAL A 250 8.24 29.80 -2.46
C VAL A 250 7.47 28.65 -3.09
N ALA A 251 6.75 28.91 -4.17
CA ALA A 251 6.06 27.85 -4.91
C ALA A 251 7.00 26.76 -5.41
N ALA A 252 8.16 27.14 -5.96
CA ALA A 252 9.16 26.21 -6.48
C ALA A 252 9.82 25.31 -5.42
N ILE A 253 9.86 25.76 -4.15
CA ILE A 253 10.35 24.94 -3.03
C ILE A 253 9.34 23.83 -2.67
N VAL A 254 8.04 24.15 -2.70
CA VAL A 254 6.97 23.22 -2.28
C VAL A 254 6.54 22.32 -3.44
N ILE A 255 6.41 22.88 -4.64
CA ILE A 255 5.95 22.18 -5.83
C ILE A 255 7.07 22.17 -6.87
N HIS A 256 7.66 20.98 -7.06
CA HIS A 256 8.78 20.82 -7.97
C HIS A 256 8.45 21.35 -9.38
N PRO A 257 9.36 22.07 -10.05
CA PRO A 257 9.11 22.70 -11.36
C PRO A 257 8.72 21.71 -12.47
N ASP A 258 9.21 20.48 -12.43
CA ASP A 258 8.93 19.45 -13.44
C ASP A 258 7.61 18.69 -13.23
N LEU A 259 6.84 19.02 -12.20
CA LEU A 259 5.61 18.30 -11.87
C LEU A 259 4.65 18.21 -13.06
N ALA A 260 4.43 19.33 -13.76
CA ALA A 260 3.52 19.36 -14.92
C ALA A 260 3.98 18.42 -16.05
N SER A 261 5.27 18.40 -16.36
CA SER A 261 5.85 17.48 -17.35
C SER A 261 5.64 16.01 -16.95
N ARG A 262 5.88 15.68 -15.71
CA ARG A 262 5.70 14.32 -15.18
C ARG A 262 4.23 13.89 -15.15
N MET A 263 3.30 14.80 -14.83
CA MET A 263 1.86 14.51 -14.91
C MET A 263 1.40 14.31 -16.37
N ASN A 264 1.98 15.00 -17.34
CA ASN A 264 1.70 14.76 -18.75
C ASN A 264 2.19 13.36 -19.22
N ILE A 265 3.38 12.93 -18.81
CA ILE A 265 3.87 11.57 -19.06
C ILE A 265 2.91 10.54 -18.44
N LEU A 266 2.49 10.73 -17.19
CA LEU A 266 1.53 9.87 -16.52
C LEU A 266 0.19 9.79 -17.26
N LYS A 267 -0.36 10.93 -17.74
CA LYS A 267 -1.61 10.96 -18.51
C LYS A 267 -1.51 10.20 -19.84
N ASN A 268 -0.31 10.17 -20.44
CA ASN A 268 -0.07 9.43 -21.69
C ASN A 268 0.08 7.93 -21.44
N PHE A 269 0.63 7.54 -20.28
CA PHE A 269 0.73 6.13 -19.85
C PHE A 269 -0.65 5.49 -19.59
N LEU A 270 -1.63 6.25 -19.15
CA LEU A 270 -3.00 5.78 -18.89
C LEU A 270 -3.74 5.45 -20.18
#